data_8c63d03bcb315b90a4873ff4c28ff9df
#
_entry.id   8c63d03bcb315b90a4873ff4c28ff9df
#
_cell.length_a   1.000
_cell.length_b   1.000
_cell.length_c   1.000
_cell.angle_alpha   90.00
_cell.angle_beta   90.00
_cell.angle_gamma   90.00
#
_symmetry.space_group_name_H-M   'P 1'
#
loop_
_entity.id
_entity.type
_entity.pdbx_description
1 polymer ?
#
loop_
_entity_poly.entity_id
_entity_poly.type
_entity_poly.pdbx_seq_one_letter_code
_entity_poly.pdbx_strand_id
1 'polypeptide(L)'
;MQSPVQKGIAATAVLAILLTIAGCASTGGVAPQASGIEPASLDAGNAIRAANADAQWPAVDWWRAYGDPQLNQWIEDAQAGNPNLAAAQARVREALSMAGVARSALSPQVNGSLSIQRQKWADNVYYGPGPLAGEQSWNNTATLGLSYHLDIWGKDRNAAERALDAAHASAADARAAQLELEGNVVRTYIEMSLNYALLDIAKATLQQQQQIVDLANRRLKGGIGTQLEVSQAETPLPEYERQIDEIEEKIALGRNQLAALAGKGPGAGDSIQRPTLSLNTPAGLPSALPADLIGHRPDVVAARWTVAAQARGIDVAKADFYPDINLLASIGGYAAMGPLFQFLKNPSHSWSAGPALSLPILDGGRLRSQLGAASAGYDEAVEGYNQSIVGALKDISDQVIRIRSLATQADDADRSVAAARKNYDLAREGYRRGLTDYLNVLIAQNQLLHAQEGVAKIQAERLGAHASLVTALGGGLDDPANGPQANETLPAHGKGKAATAGSNTGAVPANATAKVESAGRPDKAAPATAYTDRARNARPSAMKPSPAAASGANASAMSAVTATSVPAAAALPAKSGS
;
A
#
# COMPACT_ATOMS: atom_id res chain seq x y z
N MET A 1 -50.60 -0.32 -47.36
CA MET A 1 -49.36 -0.30 -48.18
C MET A 1 -48.80 1.11 -48.16
N GLN A 2 -47.75 1.36 -47.37
CA GLN A 2 -47.08 2.67 -47.35
C GLN A 2 -46.29 2.82 -48.66
N SER A 3 -46.42 3.99 -49.31
CA SER A 3 -45.77 4.27 -50.60
C SER A 3 -44.22 4.30 -50.43
N PRO A 4 -43.45 3.91 -51.47
CA PRO A 4 -41.97 3.91 -51.40
C PRO A 4 -41.37 5.29 -51.10
N VAL A 5 -42.09 6.37 -51.38
CA VAL A 5 -41.70 7.78 -51.06
C VAL A 5 -41.72 8.05 -49.55
N GLN A 6 -42.69 7.49 -48.81
CA GLN A 6 -42.73 7.63 -47.34
C GLN A 6 -41.60 6.86 -46.63
N LYS A 7 -41.15 5.75 -47.18
CA LYS A 7 -39.98 5.01 -46.66
C LYS A 7 -38.66 5.77 -46.90
N GLY A 8 -38.57 6.46 -48.06
CA GLY A 8 -37.38 7.30 -48.37
C GLY A 8 -37.27 8.54 -47.48
N ILE A 9 -38.39 9.21 -47.18
CA ILE A 9 -38.42 10.39 -46.30
C ILE A 9 -38.10 9.99 -44.83
N ALA A 10 -38.59 8.85 -44.38
CA ALA A 10 -38.29 8.36 -43.06
C ALA A 10 -36.79 7.96 -42.90
N ALA A 11 -36.20 7.36 -43.94
CA ALA A 11 -34.77 6.99 -43.94
C ALA A 11 -33.85 8.22 -43.97
N THR A 12 -34.18 9.26 -44.78
CA THR A 12 -33.42 10.51 -44.79
C THR A 12 -33.59 11.33 -43.52
N ALA A 13 -34.75 11.33 -42.90
CA ALA A 13 -34.97 11.97 -41.60
C ALA A 13 -34.17 11.29 -40.47
N VAL A 14 -34.14 9.96 -40.45
CA VAL A 14 -33.32 9.20 -39.51
C VAL A 14 -31.82 9.43 -39.73
N LEU A 15 -31.37 9.48 -40.98
CA LEU A 15 -29.97 9.77 -41.32
C LEU A 15 -29.57 11.21 -40.95
N ALA A 16 -30.46 12.18 -41.17
CA ALA A 16 -30.24 13.57 -40.78
C ALA A 16 -30.20 13.75 -39.26
N ILE A 17 -31.04 13.04 -38.52
CA ILE A 17 -31.02 13.01 -37.05
C ILE A 17 -29.72 12.34 -36.55
N LEU A 18 -29.25 11.28 -37.16
CA LEU A 18 -27.97 10.62 -36.81
C LEU A 18 -26.77 11.52 -37.11
N LEU A 19 -26.78 12.29 -38.18
CA LEU A 19 -25.72 13.24 -38.53
C LEU A 19 -25.70 14.48 -37.62
N THR A 20 -26.84 14.93 -37.10
CA THR A 20 -26.90 16.04 -36.14
C THR A 20 -26.46 15.58 -34.72
N ILE A 21 -26.66 14.33 -34.36
CA ILE A 21 -26.19 13.75 -33.09
C ILE A 21 -24.66 13.67 -33.07
N ALA A 22 -24.01 13.38 -34.19
CA ALA A 22 -22.53 13.33 -34.26
C ALA A 22 -21.85 14.71 -34.06
N GLY A 23 -22.57 15.82 -34.31
CA GLY A 23 -22.05 17.19 -34.11
C GLY A 23 -22.06 17.70 -32.66
N CYS A 24 -22.82 17.06 -31.76
CA CYS A 24 -22.98 17.53 -30.37
C CYS A 24 -21.97 16.97 -29.37
N ALA A 25 -21.20 15.94 -29.73
CA ALA A 25 -20.23 15.26 -28.84
C ALA A 25 -18.85 15.94 -28.85
N SER A 26 -18.80 17.30 -28.79
CA SER A 26 -17.51 18.00 -28.70
C SER A 26 -16.94 17.99 -27.30
N THR A 27 -15.82 17.30 -27.13
CA THR A 27 -15.03 17.29 -25.88
C THR A 27 -14.37 18.65 -25.58
N GLY A 28 -14.44 19.61 -26.48
CA GLY A 28 -13.88 20.96 -26.30
C GLY A 28 -12.35 21.00 -26.26
N GLY A 29 -11.67 19.99 -26.78
CA GLY A 29 -10.20 19.89 -26.75
C GLY A 29 -9.60 19.50 -25.42
N VAL A 30 -10.42 19.09 -24.44
CA VAL A 30 -9.95 18.60 -23.15
C VAL A 30 -9.20 17.28 -23.35
N ALA A 31 -7.92 17.26 -22.96
CA ALA A 31 -7.04 16.09 -23.05
C ALA A 31 -6.00 16.13 -21.91
N PRO A 32 -5.44 14.98 -21.52
CA PRO A 32 -4.30 14.90 -20.61
C PRO A 32 -3.10 15.69 -21.11
N GLN A 33 -2.29 16.18 -20.16
CA GLN A 33 -1.09 16.98 -20.43
C GLN A 33 0.19 16.25 -20.02
N ALA A 34 0.13 15.38 -18.99
CA ALA A 34 1.27 14.63 -18.49
C ALA A 34 1.69 13.49 -19.42
N SER A 35 2.97 13.18 -19.42
CA SER A 35 3.56 12.06 -20.15
C SER A 35 4.43 11.22 -19.22
N GLY A 36 4.31 9.88 -19.32
CA GLY A 36 5.16 8.96 -18.59
C GLY A 36 6.63 9.12 -18.97
N ILE A 37 7.51 9.11 -17.99
CA ILE A 37 8.95 9.05 -18.19
C ILE A 37 9.30 7.64 -18.67
N GLU A 38 10.08 7.55 -19.74
CA GLU A 38 10.66 6.28 -20.16
C GLU A 38 11.87 5.98 -19.24
N PRO A 39 11.85 4.91 -18.44
CA PRO A 39 12.92 4.62 -17.48
C PRO A 39 14.29 4.50 -18.11
N ALA A 40 14.38 3.97 -19.33
CA ALA A 40 15.63 3.86 -20.09
C ALA A 40 16.24 5.22 -20.47
N SER A 41 15.45 6.30 -20.47
CA SER A 41 15.92 7.66 -20.76
C SER A 41 16.60 8.34 -19.56
N LEU A 42 16.41 7.80 -18.34
CA LEU A 42 16.99 8.36 -17.13
C LEU A 42 18.46 7.99 -16.99
N ASP A 43 19.29 8.98 -16.65
CA ASP A 43 20.70 8.73 -16.30
C ASP A 43 20.78 8.03 -14.92
N ALA A 44 21.16 6.74 -14.94
CA ALA A 44 21.32 5.93 -13.74
C ALA A 44 22.47 6.39 -12.80
N GLY A 45 23.31 7.33 -13.25
CA GLY A 45 24.43 7.85 -12.47
C GLY A 45 25.65 6.91 -12.41
N ASN A 46 26.80 7.46 -11.97
CA ASN A 46 28.06 6.74 -11.92
C ASN A 46 28.06 5.57 -10.92
N ALA A 47 27.32 5.69 -9.82
CA ALA A 47 27.26 4.67 -8.78
C ALA A 47 26.68 3.35 -9.32
N ILE A 48 25.58 3.42 -10.04
CA ILE A 48 24.92 2.27 -10.66
C ILE A 48 25.77 1.72 -11.81
N ARG A 49 26.27 2.58 -12.70
CA ARG A 49 27.12 2.15 -13.85
C ARG A 49 28.41 1.45 -13.43
N ALA A 50 28.98 1.82 -12.31
CA ALA A 50 30.21 1.22 -11.78
C ALA A 50 29.94 0.02 -10.85
N ALA A 51 28.68 -0.35 -10.60
CA ALA A 51 28.36 -1.54 -9.83
C ALA A 51 28.62 -2.80 -10.65
N ASN A 52 28.89 -3.91 -9.94
CA ASN A 52 29.11 -5.20 -10.60
C ASN A 52 27.80 -5.69 -11.22
N ALA A 53 27.78 -5.85 -12.54
CA ALA A 53 26.60 -6.14 -13.34
C ALA A 53 26.21 -7.63 -13.40
N ASP A 54 26.91 -8.51 -12.66
CA ASP A 54 26.71 -9.96 -12.74
C ASP A 54 25.76 -10.53 -11.69
N ALA A 55 25.12 -9.68 -10.87
CA ALA A 55 24.19 -10.15 -9.87
C ALA A 55 22.80 -10.41 -10.46
N GLN A 56 22.15 -11.45 -9.95
CA GLN A 56 20.74 -11.73 -10.24
C GLN A 56 19.82 -10.87 -9.36
N TRP A 57 18.55 -10.73 -9.79
CA TRP A 57 17.53 -10.14 -8.95
C TRP A 57 17.41 -10.91 -7.63
N PRO A 58 17.08 -10.23 -6.51
CA PRO A 58 16.91 -10.90 -5.24
C PRO A 58 15.88 -12.03 -5.32
N ALA A 59 16.10 -13.11 -4.58
CA ALA A 59 15.10 -14.16 -4.43
C ALA A 59 13.93 -13.71 -3.54
N VAL A 60 12.77 -14.35 -3.68
CA VAL A 60 11.57 -14.04 -2.88
C VAL A 60 11.82 -14.20 -1.37
N ASP A 61 12.69 -15.13 -1.01
CA ASP A 61 13.11 -15.44 0.36
C ASP A 61 14.51 -14.88 0.69
N TRP A 62 14.80 -13.67 0.18
CA TRP A 62 16.11 -12.99 0.25
C TRP A 62 16.75 -12.95 1.64
N TRP A 63 15.95 -12.94 2.71
CA TRP A 63 16.44 -12.92 4.08
C TRP A 63 17.17 -14.19 4.51
N ARG A 64 16.98 -15.30 3.80
CA ARG A 64 17.71 -16.55 4.06
C ARG A 64 19.21 -16.42 3.81
N ALA A 65 19.63 -15.45 3.01
CA ALA A 65 21.03 -15.13 2.80
C ALA A 65 21.78 -14.73 4.09
N TYR A 66 21.05 -14.31 5.13
CA TYR A 66 21.65 -14.01 6.44
C TYR A 66 22.00 -15.24 7.28
N GLY A 67 21.61 -16.44 6.85
CA GLY A 67 22.06 -17.71 7.42
C GLY A 67 21.52 -18.04 8.82
N ASP A 68 20.54 -17.29 9.33
CA ASP A 68 19.96 -17.51 10.65
C ASP A 68 18.54 -18.13 10.54
N PRO A 69 18.35 -19.40 10.95
CA PRO A 69 17.05 -20.06 10.91
C PRO A 69 15.98 -19.38 11.80
N GLN A 70 16.40 -18.74 12.89
CA GLN A 70 15.51 -18.01 13.78
C GLN A 70 14.92 -16.78 13.07
N LEU A 71 15.72 -16.05 12.30
CA LEU A 71 15.24 -14.95 11.48
C LEU A 71 14.19 -15.42 10.47
N ASN A 72 14.44 -16.56 9.79
CA ASN A 72 13.48 -17.13 8.84
C ASN A 72 12.13 -17.38 9.51
N GLN A 73 12.13 -18.00 10.70
CA GLN A 73 10.89 -18.28 11.45
C GLN A 73 10.15 -17.00 11.84
N TRP A 74 10.87 -15.95 12.28
CA TRP A 74 10.24 -14.69 12.66
C TRP A 74 9.62 -13.96 11.47
N ILE A 75 10.21 -14.07 10.28
CA ILE A 75 9.62 -13.50 9.05
C ILE A 75 8.38 -14.29 8.64
N GLU A 76 8.43 -15.63 8.67
CA GLU A 76 7.27 -16.47 8.38
C GLU A 76 6.12 -16.18 9.36
N ASP A 77 6.42 -16.05 10.65
CA ASP A 77 5.46 -15.67 11.68
C ASP A 77 4.87 -14.27 11.44
N ALA A 78 5.70 -13.30 11.02
CA ALA A 78 5.26 -11.95 10.69
C ALA A 78 4.35 -11.92 9.47
N GLN A 79 4.68 -12.65 8.41
CA GLN A 79 3.84 -12.78 7.21
C GLN A 79 2.49 -13.41 7.53
N ALA A 80 2.44 -14.38 8.43
CA ALA A 80 1.21 -15.07 8.82
C ALA A 80 0.35 -14.29 9.84
N GLY A 81 0.99 -13.53 10.75
CA GLY A 81 0.34 -12.97 11.94
C GLY A 81 0.21 -11.45 11.97
N ASN A 82 0.86 -10.70 11.08
CA ASN A 82 0.86 -9.24 11.16
C ASN A 82 -0.50 -8.63 10.79
N PRO A 83 -1.15 -7.85 11.70
CA PRO A 83 -2.47 -7.27 11.45
C PRO A 83 -2.48 -6.24 10.29
N ASN A 84 -1.38 -5.50 10.08
CA ASN A 84 -1.30 -4.51 9.01
C ASN A 84 -1.27 -5.19 7.64
N LEU A 85 -0.54 -6.31 7.52
CA LEU A 85 -0.54 -7.12 6.30
C LEU A 85 -1.92 -7.76 6.05
N ALA A 86 -2.57 -8.27 7.09
CA ALA A 86 -3.94 -8.78 6.99
C ALA A 86 -4.93 -7.69 6.55
N ALA A 87 -4.78 -6.45 7.03
CA ALA A 87 -5.56 -5.30 6.59
C ALA A 87 -5.30 -4.95 5.11
N ALA A 88 -4.04 -4.99 4.65
CA ALA A 88 -3.69 -4.79 3.25
C ALA A 88 -4.36 -5.85 2.35
N GLN A 89 -4.30 -7.12 2.74
CA GLN A 89 -4.99 -8.21 2.03
C GLN A 89 -6.53 -8.06 2.05
N ALA A 90 -7.10 -7.49 3.12
CA ALA A 90 -8.53 -7.19 3.17
C ALA A 90 -8.93 -6.10 2.15
N ARG A 91 -8.09 -5.07 1.98
CA ARG A 91 -8.29 -4.04 0.94
C ARG A 91 -8.26 -4.62 -0.48
N VAL A 92 -7.39 -5.59 -0.74
CA VAL A 92 -7.39 -6.31 -2.02
C VAL A 92 -8.72 -7.01 -2.26
N ARG A 93 -9.24 -7.74 -1.25
CA ARG A 93 -10.55 -8.41 -1.36
C ARG A 93 -11.69 -7.41 -1.55
N GLU A 94 -11.64 -6.27 -0.89
CA GLU A 94 -12.60 -5.17 -1.07
C GLU A 94 -12.55 -4.63 -2.50
N ALA A 95 -11.36 -4.31 -3.01
CA ALA A 95 -11.17 -3.81 -4.38
C ALA A 95 -11.66 -4.81 -5.43
N LEU A 96 -11.35 -6.10 -5.29
CA LEU A 96 -11.87 -7.17 -6.16
C LEU A 96 -13.41 -7.28 -6.09
N SER A 97 -14.00 -7.10 -4.92
CA SER A 97 -15.45 -7.10 -4.76
C SER A 97 -16.08 -5.88 -5.45
N MET A 98 -15.46 -4.71 -5.35
CA MET A 98 -15.90 -3.51 -6.07
C MET A 98 -15.77 -3.66 -7.59
N ALA A 99 -14.72 -4.32 -8.08
CA ALA A 99 -14.61 -4.70 -9.49
C ALA A 99 -15.75 -5.64 -9.92
N GLY A 100 -16.14 -6.58 -9.06
CA GLY A 100 -17.33 -7.42 -9.26
C GLY A 100 -18.63 -6.60 -9.34
N VAL A 101 -18.80 -5.61 -8.46
CA VAL A 101 -19.95 -4.68 -8.52
C VAL A 101 -19.96 -3.90 -9.84
N ALA A 102 -18.83 -3.31 -10.24
CA ALA A 102 -18.73 -2.60 -11.52
C ALA A 102 -19.06 -3.52 -12.71
N ARG A 103 -18.54 -4.74 -12.72
CA ARG A 103 -18.81 -5.74 -13.75
C ARG A 103 -20.29 -6.14 -13.82
N SER A 104 -21.03 -6.08 -12.70
CA SER A 104 -22.46 -6.45 -12.69
C SER A 104 -23.32 -5.51 -13.56
N ALA A 105 -22.87 -4.29 -13.84
CA ALA A 105 -23.53 -3.36 -14.76
C ALA A 105 -23.60 -3.90 -16.19
N LEU A 106 -22.69 -4.79 -16.58
CA LEU A 106 -22.67 -5.45 -17.90
C LEU A 106 -23.74 -6.57 -18.03
N SER A 107 -24.47 -6.86 -16.97
CA SER A 107 -25.47 -7.94 -16.94
C SER A 107 -26.87 -7.37 -16.80
N PRO A 108 -27.90 -8.07 -17.35
CA PRO A 108 -29.29 -7.69 -17.12
C PRO A 108 -29.62 -7.66 -15.63
N GLN A 109 -30.32 -6.60 -15.18
CA GLN A 109 -30.77 -6.42 -13.81
C GLN A 109 -32.26 -6.72 -13.72
N VAL A 110 -32.65 -7.56 -12.78
CA VAL A 110 -34.05 -7.88 -12.51
C VAL A 110 -34.40 -7.46 -11.11
N ASN A 111 -35.40 -6.57 -10.99
CA ASN A 111 -35.84 -6.01 -9.71
C ASN A 111 -37.32 -6.28 -9.50
N GLY A 112 -37.69 -6.80 -8.33
CA GLY A 112 -39.07 -6.91 -7.89
C GLY A 112 -39.43 -5.76 -6.95
N SER A 113 -40.55 -5.11 -7.17
CA SER A 113 -41.09 -4.10 -6.27
C SER A 113 -42.53 -4.41 -5.87
N LEU A 114 -42.84 -4.21 -4.60
CA LEU A 114 -44.19 -4.31 -4.04
C LEU A 114 -44.46 -3.06 -3.25
N SER A 115 -45.53 -2.34 -3.61
CA SER A 115 -46.04 -1.19 -2.86
C SER A 115 -47.48 -1.45 -2.49
N ILE A 116 -47.77 -1.35 -1.21
CA ILE A 116 -49.13 -1.48 -0.64
C ILE A 116 -49.41 -0.21 0.14
N GLN A 117 -50.35 0.59 -0.39
CA GLN A 117 -50.69 1.89 0.20
C GLN A 117 -52.21 2.08 0.31
N ARG A 118 -52.67 2.55 1.47
CA ARG A 118 -54.01 3.10 1.59
C ARG A 118 -53.95 4.60 1.40
N GLN A 119 -54.65 5.09 0.39
CA GLN A 119 -54.57 6.49 -0.04
C GLN A 119 -55.97 7.11 -0.05
N LYS A 120 -56.06 8.34 0.42
CA LYS A 120 -57.20 9.21 0.15
C LYS A 120 -56.87 10.04 -1.08
N TRP A 121 -57.70 9.92 -2.11
CA TRP A 121 -57.54 10.69 -3.34
C TRP A 121 -58.11 12.10 -3.12
N ALA A 122 -57.48 13.12 -3.63
CA ALA A 122 -57.97 14.49 -3.59
C ALA A 122 -59.17 14.63 -4.52
N ASP A 123 -60.11 15.54 -4.16
CA ASP A 123 -61.31 15.78 -4.94
C ASP A 123 -61.04 16.37 -6.31
N ASN A 124 -59.89 17.07 -6.49
CA ASN A 124 -59.51 17.81 -7.71
C ASN A 124 -58.10 17.41 -8.18
N VAL A 125 -57.85 16.13 -8.50
CA VAL A 125 -56.57 15.69 -9.09
C VAL A 125 -56.77 15.19 -10.50
N TYR A 126 -56.00 15.71 -11.43
CA TYR A 126 -55.71 15.35 -12.83
C TYR A 126 -56.90 14.99 -13.74
N TYR A 127 -57.98 14.40 -13.25
CA TYR A 127 -59.04 13.84 -14.08
C TYR A 127 -60.44 14.44 -13.78
N GLY A 128 -60.51 15.50 -12.98
CA GLY A 128 -61.80 16.09 -12.55
C GLY A 128 -62.57 15.15 -11.61
N PRO A 129 -63.85 15.43 -11.35
CA PRO A 129 -64.69 14.57 -10.56
C PRO A 129 -64.88 13.21 -11.23
N GLY A 130 -64.19 12.21 -10.76
CA GLY A 130 -64.17 10.82 -11.27
C GLY A 130 -64.37 9.82 -10.14
N PRO A 131 -64.39 8.51 -10.44
CA PRO A 131 -64.65 7.45 -9.45
C PRO A 131 -63.69 7.44 -8.25
N LEU A 132 -62.55 8.15 -8.34
CA LEU A 132 -61.55 8.24 -7.26
C LEU A 132 -61.67 9.52 -6.41
N ALA A 133 -62.39 10.53 -6.89
CA ALA A 133 -62.44 11.83 -6.21
C ALA A 133 -63.00 11.72 -4.78
N GLY A 134 -62.20 12.13 -3.79
CA GLY A 134 -62.54 12.08 -2.36
C GLY A 134 -62.53 10.68 -1.73
N GLU A 135 -62.41 9.64 -2.52
CA GLU A 135 -62.45 8.24 -2.05
C GLU A 135 -61.15 7.80 -1.35
N GLN A 136 -61.30 6.85 -0.44
CA GLN A 136 -60.18 6.13 0.17
C GLN A 136 -60.10 4.71 -0.38
N SER A 137 -59.01 4.41 -1.07
CA SER A 137 -58.84 3.09 -1.65
C SER A 137 -57.41 2.54 -1.43
N TRP A 138 -57.24 1.29 -1.73
CA TRP A 138 -55.91 0.67 -1.80
C TRP A 138 -55.31 1.00 -3.15
N ASN A 139 -54.10 1.62 -3.13
CA ASN A 139 -53.25 1.88 -4.30
C ASN A 139 -52.05 0.94 -4.21
N ASN A 140 -52.17 -0.21 -4.83
CA ASN A 140 -51.22 -1.30 -4.68
C ASN A 140 -50.59 -1.64 -6.02
N THR A 141 -49.28 -1.90 -5.99
CA THR A 141 -48.50 -2.26 -7.19
C THR A 141 -47.55 -3.39 -6.83
N ALA A 142 -47.50 -4.41 -7.69
CA ALA A 142 -46.43 -5.40 -7.68
C ALA A 142 -45.86 -5.48 -9.09
N THR A 143 -44.58 -5.21 -9.25
CA THR A 143 -43.92 -5.24 -10.55
C THR A 143 -42.60 -6.00 -10.49
N LEU A 144 -42.33 -6.76 -11.54
CA LEU A 144 -41.03 -7.31 -11.86
C LEU A 144 -40.49 -6.52 -13.05
N GLY A 145 -39.40 -5.82 -12.86
CA GLY A 145 -38.72 -5.01 -13.87
C GLY A 145 -37.41 -5.62 -14.30
N LEU A 146 -37.15 -5.62 -15.58
CA LEU A 146 -35.87 -5.93 -16.21
C LEU A 146 -35.28 -4.64 -16.76
N SER A 147 -34.02 -4.38 -16.49
CA SER A 147 -33.23 -3.34 -17.15
C SER A 147 -31.92 -3.94 -17.66
N TYR A 148 -31.53 -3.59 -18.88
CA TYR A 148 -30.26 -3.98 -19.47
C TYR A 148 -29.67 -2.82 -20.26
N HIS A 149 -28.56 -2.28 -19.78
CA HIS A 149 -27.82 -1.23 -20.44
C HIS A 149 -27.05 -1.80 -21.62
N LEU A 150 -27.27 -1.25 -22.83
CA LEU A 150 -26.52 -1.63 -24.03
C LEU A 150 -25.23 -0.82 -24.08
N ASP A 151 -24.14 -1.39 -23.64
CA ASP A 151 -22.83 -0.74 -23.57
C ASP A 151 -22.16 -0.63 -24.96
N ILE A 152 -22.78 0.17 -25.86
CA ILE A 152 -22.31 0.37 -27.23
C ILE A 152 -21.01 1.16 -27.25
N TRP A 153 -20.88 2.12 -26.34
CA TRP A 153 -19.77 3.06 -26.28
C TRP A 153 -18.66 2.62 -25.30
N GLY A 154 -18.84 1.47 -24.66
CA GLY A 154 -17.85 0.88 -23.74
C GLY A 154 -17.78 1.55 -22.38
N LYS A 155 -18.79 2.31 -21.97
CA LYS A 155 -18.83 3.00 -20.65
C LYS A 155 -18.72 2.02 -19.50
N ASP A 156 -19.62 1.03 -19.46
CA ASP A 156 -19.68 0.06 -18.35
C ASP A 156 -18.50 -0.90 -18.39
N ARG A 157 -18.06 -1.30 -19.60
CA ARG A 157 -16.86 -2.11 -19.77
C ARG A 157 -15.62 -1.39 -19.25
N ASN A 158 -15.38 -0.14 -19.66
CA ASN A 158 -14.25 0.65 -19.16
C ASN A 158 -14.38 0.94 -17.66
N ALA A 159 -15.58 1.11 -17.12
CA ALA A 159 -15.79 1.25 -15.67
C ALA A 159 -15.43 -0.03 -14.92
N ALA A 160 -15.79 -1.21 -15.44
CA ALA A 160 -15.42 -2.50 -14.88
C ALA A 160 -13.91 -2.76 -14.96
N GLU A 161 -13.28 -2.47 -16.10
CA GLU A 161 -11.82 -2.57 -16.27
C GLU A 161 -11.08 -1.58 -15.36
N ARG A 162 -11.55 -0.34 -15.23
CA ARG A 162 -11.02 0.64 -14.27
C ARG A 162 -11.00 0.10 -12.84
N ALA A 163 -12.11 -0.52 -12.42
CA ALA A 163 -12.21 -1.09 -11.08
C ALA A 163 -11.29 -2.31 -10.91
N LEU A 164 -11.09 -3.11 -11.95
CA LEU A 164 -10.15 -4.23 -11.96
C LEU A 164 -8.70 -3.75 -11.90
N ASP A 165 -8.32 -2.73 -12.67
CA ASP A 165 -6.99 -2.12 -12.64
C ASP A 165 -6.69 -1.52 -11.25
N ALA A 166 -7.70 -0.89 -10.60
CA ALA A 166 -7.58 -0.44 -9.21
C ALA A 166 -7.39 -1.60 -8.21
N ALA A 167 -8.00 -2.77 -8.46
CA ALA A 167 -7.78 -3.95 -7.64
C ALA A 167 -6.35 -4.51 -7.82
N HIS A 168 -5.80 -4.47 -9.04
CA HIS A 168 -4.40 -4.82 -9.30
C HIS A 168 -3.44 -3.85 -8.59
N ALA A 169 -3.72 -2.55 -8.60
CA ALA A 169 -2.95 -1.57 -7.83
C ALA A 169 -2.95 -1.92 -6.34
N SER A 170 -4.13 -2.23 -5.76
CA SER A 170 -4.23 -2.64 -4.36
C SER A 170 -3.49 -3.93 -4.04
N ALA A 171 -3.41 -4.88 -4.99
CA ALA A 171 -2.64 -6.10 -4.84
C ALA A 171 -1.12 -5.82 -4.80
N ALA A 172 -0.65 -4.91 -5.66
CA ALA A 172 0.73 -4.45 -5.64
C ALA A 172 1.08 -3.69 -4.36
N ASP A 173 0.17 -2.83 -3.85
CA ASP A 173 0.33 -2.15 -2.56
C ASP A 173 0.42 -3.13 -1.39
N ALA A 174 -0.38 -4.20 -1.40
CA ALA A 174 -0.31 -5.24 -0.38
C ALA A 174 1.05 -5.97 -0.41
N ARG A 175 1.63 -6.12 -1.59
CA ARG A 175 2.96 -6.71 -1.76
C ARG A 175 4.06 -5.75 -1.28
N ALA A 176 3.92 -4.44 -1.54
CA ALA A 176 4.82 -3.41 -0.98
C ALA A 176 4.80 -3.44 0.56
N ALA A 177 3.62 -3.54 1.16
CA ALA A 177 3.48 -3.64 2.61
C ALA A 177 4.11 -4.93 3.19
N GLN A 178 4.04 -6.04 2.47
CA GLN A 178 4.72 -7.28 2.84
C GLN A 178 6.24 -7.12 2.81
N LEU A 179 6.79 -6.56 1.73
CA LEU A 179 8.23 -6.32 1.59
C LEU A 179 8.76 -5.36 2.67
N GLU A 180 7.98 -4.33 2.99
CA GLU A 180 8.30 -3.40 4.08
C GLU A 180 8.32 -4.11 5.44
N LEU A 181 7.35 -4.99 5.71
CA LEU A 181 7.30 -5.81 6.92
C LEU A 181 8.54 -6.70 7.04
N GLU A 182 8.88 -7.43 5.97
CA GLU A 182 10.08 -8.27 5.90
C GLU A 182 11.35 -7.46 6.18
N GLY A 183 11.48 -6.30 5.53
CA GLY A 183 12.58 -5.36 5.76
C GLY A 183 12.64 -4.84 7.21
N ASN A 184 11.49 -4.56 7.82
CA ASN A 184 11.42 -4.11 9.22
C ASN A 184 11.85 -5.22 10.20
N VAL A 185 11.43 -6.47 9.98
CA VAL A 185 11.86 -7.62 10.79
C VAL A 185 13.38 -7.80 10.69
N VAL A 186 13.93 -7.79 9.47
CA VAL A 186 15.38 -7.95 9.25
C VAL A 186 16.17 -6.82 9.92
N ARG A 187 15.75 -5.55 9.77
CA ARG A 187 16.43 -4.41 10.40
C ARG A 187 16.41 -4.48 11.92
N THR A 188 15.26 -4.78 12.51
CA THR A 188 15.14 -4.95 13.97
C THR A 188 16.00 -6.09 14.48
N TYR A 189 16.09 -7.19 13.73
CA TYR A 189 16.91 -8.35 14.08
C TYR A 189 18.42 -8.03 13.98
N ILE A 190 18.85 -7.26 12.98
CA ILE A 190 20.24 -6.77 12.85
C ILE A 190 20.58 -5.83 14.00
N GLU A 191 19.68 -4.90 14.36
CA GLU A 191 19.89 -3.99 15.48
C GLU A 191 20.01 -4.75 16.81
N MET A 192 19.20 -5.77 17.01
CA MET A 192 19.31 -6.66 18.16
C MET A 192 20.66 -7.40 18.18
N SER A 193 21.15 -7.88 17.02
CA SER A 193 22.48 -8.48 16.89
C SER A 193 23.60 -7.51 17.28
N LEU A 194 23.50 -6.25 16.84
CA LEU A 194 24.41 -5.17 17.22
C LEU A 194 24.40 -4.98 18.74
N ASN A 195 23.24 -4.88 19.37
CA ASN A 195 23.13 -4.68 20.80
C ASN A 195 23.77 -5.84 21.60
N TYR A 196 23.64 -7.09 21.13
CA TYR A 196 24.37 -8.20 21.73
C TYR A 196 25.90 -8.08 21.59
N ALA A 197 26.41 -7.60 20.45
CA ALA A 197 27.83 -7.36 20.26
C ALA A 197 28.33 -6.24 21.18
N LEU A 198 27.57 -5.14 21.31
CA LEU A 198 27.87 -4.05 22.22
C LEU A 198 27.83 -4.49 23.68
N LEU A 199 26.91 -5.36 24.07
CA LEU A 199 26.82 -5.95 25.40
C LEU A 199 28.09 -6.74 25.76
N ASP A 200 28.59 -7.56 24.82
CA ASP A 200 29.83 -8.29 25.04
C ASP A 200 31.03 -7.34 25.23
N ILE A 201 31.11 -6.31 24.41
CA ILE A 201 32.17 -5.29 24.51
C ILE A 201 32.09 -4.57 25.87
N ALA A 202 30.90 -4.15 26.30
CA ALA A 202 30.69 -3.47 27.58
C ALA A 202 31.04 -4.37 28.77
N LYS A 203 30.60 -5.62 28.77
CA LYS A 203 30.93 -6.63 29.83
C LYS A 203 32.43 -6.92 29.86
N ALA A 204 33.09 -7.06 28.72
CA ALA A 204 34.53 -7.24 28.65
C ALA A 204 35.29 -6.01 29.19
N THR A 205 34.79 -4.80 28.87
CA THR A 205 35.39 -3.53 29.37
C THR A 205 35.24 -3.43 30.89
N LEU A 206 34.07 -3.73 31.44
CA LEU A 206 33.83 -3.77 32.87
C LEU A 206 34.80 -4.75 33.58
N GLN A 207 34.94 -5.96 33.02
CA GLN A 207 35.88 -6.97 33.57
C GLN A 207 37.33 -6.50 33.51
N GLN A 208 37.74 -5.83 32.42
CA GLN A 208 39.08 -5.26 32.32
C GLN A 208 39.29 -4.15 33.36
N GLN A 209 38.29 -3.29 33.57
CA GLN A 209 38.36 -2.24 34.60
C GLN A 209 38.47 -2.80 36.01
N GLN A 210 37.73 -3.83 36.35
CA GLN A 210 37.84 -4.54 37.63
C GLN A 210 39.26 -5.08 37.86
N GLN A 211 39.88 -5.67 36.81
CA GLN A 211 41.28 -6.12 36.90
C GLN A 211 42.26 -4.98 37.14
N ILE A 212 42.00 -3.78 36.60
CA ILE A 212 42.80 -2.58 36.83
C ILE A 212 42.65 -2.10 38.27
N VAL A 213 41.42 -2.06 38.82
CA VAL A 213 41.16 -1.73 40.22
C VAL A 213 41.92 -2.69 41.15
N ASP A 214 41.89 -3.99 40.88
CA ASP A 214 42.64 -4.97 41.63
C ASP A 214 44.15 -4.74 41.54
N LEU A 215 44.67 -4.34 40.38
CA LEU A 215 46.08 -4.00 40.23
C LEU A 215 46.45 -2.73 41.02
N ALA A 216 45.62 -1.68 40.95
CA ALA A 216 45.82 -0.42 41.70
C ALA A 216 45.83 -0.68 43.21
N ASN A 217 44.90 -1.51 43.72
CA ASN A 217 44.87 -1.92 45.12
C ASN A 217 46.10 -2.69 45.55
N ARG A 218 46.62 -3.61 44.72
CA ARG A 218 47.87 -4.34 44.98
C ARG A 218 49.07 -3.42 45.02
N ARG A 219 49.14 -2.44 44.12
CA ARG A 219 50.20 -1.41 44.10
C ARG A 219 50.17 -0.53 45.36
N LEU A 220 48.97 -0.11 45.78
CA LEU A 220 48.79 0.68 47.02
C LEU A 220 49.28 -0.14 48.24
N LYS A 221 48.84 -1.40 48.38
CA LYS A 221 49.27 -2.30 49.46
C LYS A 221 50.77 -2.56 49.43
N GLY A 222 51.41 -2.58 48.27
CA GLY A 222 52.86 -2.71 48.08
C GLY A 222 53.65 -1.41 48.30
N GLY A 223 52.99 -0.28 48.61
CA GLY A 223 53.63 1.03 48.85
C GLY A 223 54.16 1.70 47.61
N ILE A 224 53.81 1.23 46.41
CA ILE A 224 54.23 1.77 45.10
C ILE A 224 53.08 2.43 44.32
N GLY A 225 51.86 2.48 44.88
CA GLY A 225 50.69 3.15 44.33
C GLY A 225 50.12 4.15 45.33
N THR A 226 49.14 4.92 44.89
CA THR A 226 48.45 5.93 45.67
C THR A 226 46.96 5.67 45.80
N GLN A 227 46.32 6.22 46.84
CA GLN A 227 44.86 6.17 46.99
C GLN A 227 44.12 6.87 45.82
N LEU A 228 44.76 7.89 45.21
CA LEU A 228 44.23 8.57 44.03
C LEU A 228 44.11 7.62 42.86
N GLU A 229 45.12 6.76 42.59
CA GLU A 229 45.08 5.77 41.52
C GLU A 229 43.93 4.76 41.72
N VAL A 230 43.67 4.33 42.92
CA VAL A 230 42.55 3.44 43.25
C VAL A 230 41.23 4.15 42.99
N SER A 231 41.04 5.37 43.51
CA SER A 231 39.83 6.13 43.30
C SER A 231 39.56 6.42 41.82
N GLN A 232 40.60 6.77 41.07
CA GLN A 232 40.50 6.96 39.62
C GLN A 232 40.11 5.68 38.87
N ALA A 233 40.61 4.52 39.33
CA ALA A 233 40.28 3.24 38.73
C ALA A 233 38.85 2.77 39.06
N GLU A 234 38.31 3.12 40.20
CA GLU A 234 36.93 2.78 40.61
C GLU A 234 35.88 3.69 39.94
N THR A 235 36.21 4.96 39.64
CA THR A 235 35.27 5.95 39.11
C THR A 235 34.49 5.52 37.85
N PRO A 236 35.05 4.82 36.85
CA PRO A 236 34.32 4.41 35.66
C PRO A 236 33.39 3.18 35.86
N LEU A 237 33.52 2.42 36.94
CA LEU A 237 32.75 1.19 37.13
C LEU A 237 31.24 1.37 37.06
N PRO A 238 30.64 2.35 37.81
CA PRO A 238 29.18 2.55 37.74
C PRO A 238 28.70 2.97 36.36
N GLU A 239 29.53 3.67 35.61
CA GLU A 239 29.19 4.09 34.24
C GLU A 239 29.16 2.90 33.26
N TYR A 240 30.10 1.95 33.38
CA TYR A 240 30.08 0.72 32.59
C TYR A 240 28.89 -0.17 32.96
N GLU A 241 28.53 -0.26 34.24
CA GLU A 241 27.34 -0.97 34.71
C GLU A 241 26.06 -0.34 34.13
N ARG A 242 25.93 0.98 34.21
CA ARG A 242 24.81 1.73 33.60
C ARG A 242 24.70 1.49 32.09
N GLN A 243 25.83 1.44 31.37
CA GLN A 243 25.84 1.16 29.92
C GLN A 243 25.38 -0.27 29.62
N ILE A 244 25.74 -1.24 30.46
CA ILE A 244 25.27 -2.62 30.32
C ILE A 244 23.76 -2.67 30.48
N ASP A 245 23.21 -2.05 31.54
CA ASP A 245 21.76 -2.00 31.78
C ASP A 245 21.01 -1.36 30.60
N GLU A 246 21.53 -0.26 30.06
CA GLU A 246 20.96 0.43 28.90
C GLU A 246 20.94 -0.46 27.63
N ILE A 247 21.99 -1.26 27.40
CA ILE A 247 22.06 -2.17 26.27
C ILE A 247 21.10 -3.36 26.46
N GLU A 248 21.01 -3.90 27.69
CA GLU A 248 20.06 -4.97 28.03
C GLU A 248 18.60 -4.51 27.86
N GLU A 249 18.29 -3.26 28.22
CA GLU A 249 16.99 -2.62 27.91
C GLU A 249 16.74 -2.60 26.40
N LYS A 250 17.69 -2.14 25.56
CA LYS A 250 17.56 -2.11 24.10
C LYS A 250 17.30 -3.52 23.51
N ILE A 251 17.95 -4.54 24.05
CA ILE A 251 17.72 -5.93 23.65
C ILE A 251 16.28 -6.34 23.98
N ALA A 252 15.80 -6.04 25.19
CA ALA A 252 14.44 -6.36 25.62
C ALA A 252 13.38 -5.63 24.77
N LEU A 253 13.60 -4.35 24.47
CA LEU A 253 12.72 -3.56 23.58
C LEU A 253 12.75 -4.11 22.15
N GLY A 254 13.90 -4.52 21.63
CA GLY A 254 14.03 -5.16 20.32
C GLY A 254 13.25 -6.47 20.22
N ARG A 255 13.25 -7.29 21.28
CA ARG A 255 12.43 -8.51 21.38
C ARG A 255 10.93 -8.19 21.33
N ASN A 256 10.48 -7.17 22.07
CA ASN A 256 9.09 -6.72 22.04
C ASN A 256 8.68 -6.22 20.63
N GLN A 257 9.58 -5.50 19.97
CA GLN A 257 9.35 -5.01 18.61
C GLN A 257 9.20 -6.16 17.61
N LEU A 258 10.05 -7.19 17.67
CA LEU A 258 9.92 -8.38 16.82
C LEU A 258 8.62 -9.13 17.08
N ALA A 259 8.23 -9.30 18.36
CA ALA A 259 6.95 -9.90 18.70
C ALA A 259 5.77 -9.11 18.13
N ALA A 260 5.80 -7.77 18.22
CA ALA A 260 4.78 -6.90 17.66
C ALA A 260 4.72 -7.00 16.12
N LEU A 261 5.87 -7.03 15.43
CA LEU A 261 5.93 -7.23 13.98
C LEU A 261 5.35 -8.59 13.55
N ALA A 262 5.51 -9.62 14.37
CA ALA A 262 4.91 -10.93 14.16
C ALA A 262 3.42 -11.00 14.58
N GLY A 263 2.82 -9.89 15.02
CA GLY A 263 1.43 -9.86 15.50
C GLY A 263 1.22 -10.63 16.81
N LYS A 264 2.29 -10.83 17.58
CA LYS A 264 2.29 -11.58 18.86
C LYS A 264 2.42 -10.63 20.05
N GLY A 265 2.00 -11.11 21.23
CA GLY A 265 2.23 -10.39 22.48
C GLY A 265 3.72 -10.41 22.89
N PRO A 266 4.15 -9.48 23.79
CA PRO A 266 5.55 -9.31 24.20
C PRO A 266 6.22 -10.60 24.68
N GLY A 267 5.50 -11.47 25.41
CA GLY A 267 6.03 -12.73 25.90
C GLY A 267 6.54 -13.70 24.83
N ALA A 268 6.10 -13.55 23.57
CA ALA A 268 6.69 -14.32 22.46
C ALA A 268 8.16 -13.92 22.20
N GLY A 269 8.51 -12.67 22.47
CA GLY A 269 9.86 -12.14 22.34
C GLY A 269 10.87 -12.76 23.31
N ASP A 270 10.41 -13.28 24.47
CA ASP A 270 11.29 -13.89 25.49
C ASP A 270 12.01 -15.14 24.98
N SER A 271 11.44 -15.82 23.99
CA SER A 271 12.03 -17.01 23.36
C SER A 271 13.18 -16.68 22.39
N ILE A 272 13.37 -15.42 22.01
CA ILE A 272 14.37 -15.01 21.02
C ILE A 272 15.77 -15.18 21.61
N GLN A 273 16.55 -16.03 20.96
CA GLN A 273 17.96 -16.23 21.28
C GLN A 273 18.81 -15.16 20.61
N ARG A 274 20.09 -15.11 21.01
CA ARG A 274 21.06 -14.22 20.37
C ARG A 274 21.15 -14.50 18.87
N PRO A 275 21.02 -13.45 18.00
CA PRO A 275 21.18 -13.61 16.57
C PRO A 275 22.56 -14.12 16.13
N THR A 276 22.57 -14.95 15.06
CA THR A 276 23.79 -15.51 14.48
C THR A 276 23.91 -15.15 12.99
N LEU A 277 23.86 -13.84 12.71
CA LEU A 277 23.83 -13.33 11.34
C LEU A 277 25.19 -13.50 10.66
N SER A 278 25.17 -14.05 9.44
CA SER A 278 26.30 -14.10 8.53
C SER A 278 25.83 -13.80 7.10
N LEU A 279 26.50 -12.92 6.39
CA LEU A 279 26.17 -12.61 5.00
C LEU A 279 27.25 -13.16 4.09
N ASN A 280 26.92 -14.20 3.33
CA ASN A 280 27.83 -14.87 2.41
C ASN A 280 27.68 -14.42 0.96
N THR A 281 26.69 -13.58 0.66
CA THR A 281 26.37 -13.14 -0.70
C THR A 281 26.97 -11.77 -0.98
N PRO A 282 27.77 -11.58 -2.03
CA PRO A 282 28.25 -10.26 -2.41
C PRO A 282 27.08 -9.38 -2.85
N ALA A 283 27.07 -8.13 -2.41
CA ALA A 283 26.12 -7.14 -2.90
C ALA A 283 26.48 -6.77 -4.35
N GLY A 284 25.68 -7.23 -5.29
CA GLY A 284 25.79 -6.89 -6.71
C GLY A 284 24.48 -6.27 -7.22
N LEU A 285 24.51 -5.70 -8.43
CA LEU A 285 23.33 -5.17 -9.11
C LEU A 285 23.05 -5.97 -10.38
N PRO A 286 21.76 -6.20 -10.73
CA PRO A 286 21.39 -6.76 -12.03
C PRO A 286 21.85 -5.86 -13.19
N SER A 287 22.18 -6.47 -14.34
CA SER A 287 22.77 -5.77 -15.50
C SER A 287 21.83 -4.81 -16.23
N ALA A 288 20.51 -4.95 -16.07
CA ALA A 288 19.48 -4.24 -16.84
C ALA A 288 18.59 -3.32 -15.97
N LEU A 289 19.18 -2.61 -15.02
CA LEU A 289 18.49 -1.91 -13.94
C LEU A 289 17.38 -0.92 -14.32
N PRO A 290 17.51 0.05 -15.25
CA PRO A 290 16.45 1.06 -15.36
C PRO A 290 15.15 0.56 -15.99
N ALA A 291 15.22 -0.39 -16.93
CA ALA A 291 14.04 -0.90 -17.63
C ALA A 291 13.29 -1.98 -16.84
N ASP A 292 14.04 -2.85 -16.15
CA ASP A 292 13.46 -4.00 -15.43
C ASP A 292 12.85 -3.62 -14.08
N LEU A 293 13.23 -2.47 -13.50
CA LEU A 293 12.62 -1.94 -12.26
C LEU A 293 11.10 -1.83 -12.32
N ILE A 294 10.55 -1.60 -13.53
CA ILE A 294 9.10 -1.45 -13.73
C ILE A 294 8.33 -2.71 -13.31
N GLY A 295 8.93 -3.91 -13.47
CA GLY A 295 8.29 -5.19 -13.14
C GLY A 295 8.60 -5.72 -11.75
N HIS A 296 9.66 -5.25 -11.10
CA HIS A 296 10.16 -5.85 -9.86
C HIS A 296 9.82 -5.07 -8.58
N ARG A 297 9.55 -3.76 -8.67
CA ARG A 297 9.17 -2.96 -7.49
C ARG A 297 7.65 -2.85 -7.36
N PRO A 298 7.08 -3.30 -6.23
CA PRO A 298 5.63 -3.29 -6.03
C PRO A 298 5.01 -1.88 -6.08
N ASP A 299 5.70 -0.87 -5.55
CA ASP A 299 5.26 0.53 -5.57
C ASP A 299 5.18 1.11 -6.99
N VAL A 300 6.15 0.79 -7.85
CA VAL A 300 6.15 1.18 -9.26
C VAL A 300 5.03 0.45 -10.03
N VAL A 301 4.81 -0.84 -9.75
CA VAL A 301 3.72 -1.63 -10.31
C VAL A 301 2.37 -1.07 -9.90
N ALA A 302 2.16 -0.72 -8.63
CA ALA A 302 0.93 -0.10 -8.13
C ALA A 302 0.64 1.24 -8.83
N ALA A 303 1.66 2.11 -8.94
CA ALA A 303 1.54 3.38 -9.63
C ALA A 303 1.17 3.21 -11.11
N ARG A 304 1.74 2.22 -11.81
CA ARG A 304 1.40 1.91 -13.21
C ARG A 304 -0.05 1.45 -13.38
N TRP A 305 -0.53 0.57 -12.50
CA TRP A 305 -1.94 0.15 -12.49
C TRP A 305 -2.88 1.31 -12.19
N THR A 306 -2.47 2.25 -11.32
CA THR A 306 -3.21 3.48 -11.04
C THR A 306 -3.34 4.34 -12.29
N VAL A 307 -2.26 4.49 -13.09
CA VAL A 307 -2.31 5.19 -14.39
C VAL A 307 -3.28 4.48 -15.34
N ALA A 308 -3.24 3.15 -15.44
CA ALA A 308 -4.16 2.38 -16.28
C ALA A 308 -5.63 2.59 -15.85
N ALA A 309 -5.92 2.52 -14.55
CA ALA A 309 -7.26 2.78 -14.02
C ALA A 309 -7.75 4.20 -14.35
N GLN A 310 -6.90 5.22 -14.24
CA GLN A 310 -7.29 6.60 -14.57
C GLN A 310 -7.44 6.82 -16.09
N ALA A 311 -6.67 6.13 -16.93
CA ALA A 311 -6.88 6.14 -18.38
C ALA A 311 -8.27 5.62 -18.75
N ARG A 312 -8.72 4.48 -18.14
CA ARG A 312 -10.10 3.99 -18.30
C ARG A 312 -11.14 5.00 -17.81
N GLY A 313 -10.80 5.77 -16.76
CA GLY A 313 -11.66 6.86 -16.26
C GLY A 313 -11.93 7.94 -17.30
N ILE A 314 -10.94 8.28 -18.12
CA ILE A 314 -11.11 9.20 -19.25
C ILE A 314 -12.06 8.61 -20.29
N ASP A 315 -11.94 7.32 -20.60
CA ASP A 315 -12.79 6.69 -21.62
C ASP A 315 -14.24 6.57 -21.13
N VAL A 316 -14.46 6.32 -19.82
CA VAL A 316 -15.78 6.42 -19.20
C VAL A 316 -16.36 7.84 -19.36
N ALA A 317 -15.58 8.87 -19.04
CA ALA A 317 -16.02 10.26 -19.15
C ALA A 317 -16.29 10.69 -20.60
N LYS A 318 -15.55 10.15 -21.57
CA LYS A 318 -15.84 10.34 -23.01
C LYS A 318 -17.13 9.64 -23.42
N ALA A 319 -17.40 8.44 -22.91
CA ALA A 319 -18.60 7.71 -23.24
C ALA A 319 -19.88 8.43 -22.79
N ASP A 320 -19.82 9.25 -21.73
CA ASP A 320 -20.95 10.06 -21.25
C ASP A 320 -21.43 11.15 -22.25
N PHE A 321 -20.64 11.48 -23.27
CA PHE A 321 -21.04 12.38 -24.33
C PHE A 321 -21.95 11.75 -25.39
N TYR A 322 -22.07 10.41 -25.37
CA TYR A 322 -22.86 9.66 -26.35
C TYR A 322 -24.23 9.26 -25.78
N PRO A 323 -25.19 8.89 -26.65
CA PRO A 323 -26.51 8.46 -26.19
C PRO A 323 -26.43 7.19 -25.35
N ASP A 324 -27.12 7.18 -24.22
CA ASP A 324 -27.33 6.02 -23.36
C ASP A 324 -28.56 5.25 -23.83
N ILE A 325 -28.42 3.94 -24.05
CA ILE A 325 -29.48 3.05 -24.53
C ILE A 325 -29.71 1.94 -23.51
N ASN A 326 -30.91 1.95 -22.93
CA ASN A 326 -31.31 0.95 -21.94
C ASN A 326 -32.51 0.16 -22.43
N LEU A 327 -32.45 -1.16 -22.41
CA LEU A 327 -33.60 -2.05 -22.65
C LEU A 327 -34.35 -2.23 -21.35
N LEU A 328 -35.61 -1.80 -21.34
CA LEU A 328 -36.50 -1.91 -20.22
C LEU A 328 -37.64 -2.88 -20.54
N ALA A 329 -37.95 -3.74 -19.58
CA ALA A 329 -39.16 -4.54 -19.63
C ALA A 329 -39.76 -4.64 -18.22
N SER A 330 -41.07 -4.62 -18.14
CA SER A 330 -41.74 -4.81 -16.87
C SER A 330 -43.02 -5.62 -17.04
N ILE A 331 -43.31 -6.42 -16.04
CA ILE A 331 -44.59 -7.13 -15.92
C ILE A 331 -45.09 -6.98 -14.48
N GLY A 332 -46.39 -6.75 -14.29
CA GLY A 332 -46.90 -6.58 -12.94
C GLY A 332 -48.39 -6.39 -12.87
N GLY A 333 -48.83 -6.17 -11.64
CA GLY A 333 -50.20 -5.84 -11.31
C GLY A 333 -50.30 -4.48 -10.67
N TYR A 334 -51.27 -3.69 -11.12
CA TYR A 334 -51.58 -2.35 -10.60
C TYR A 334 -53.06 -2.23 -10.29
N ALA A 335 -53.39 -1.76 -9.11
CA ALA A 335 -54.79 -1.48 -8.73
C ALA A 335 -54.86 -0.23 -7.83
N ALA A 336 -55.53 0.80 -8.31
CA ALA A 336 -55.80 2.05 -7.57
C ALA A 336 -57.12 2.00 -6.80
N MET A 337 -57.96 0.97 -7.04
CA MET A 337 -59.28 0.77 -6.44
C MET A 337 -59.52 -0.70 -6.11
N GLY A 338 -60.42 -0.96 -5.17
CA GLY A 338 -60.81 -2.29 -4.81
C GLY A 338 -60.18 -2.86 -3.55
N PRO A 339 -60.36 -4.14 -3.24
CA PRO A 339 -59.79 -4.81 -2.09
C PRO A 339 -58.29 -4.92 -2.14
N LEU A 340 -57.67 -5.15 -0.99
CA LEU A 340 -56.21 -5.17 -0.79
C LEU A 340 -55.43 -5.97 -1.85
N PHE A 341 -55.95 -7.11 -2.32
CA PHE A 341 -55.26 -7.99 -3.29
C PHE A 341 -55.80 -7.84 -4.71
N GLN A 342 -56.52 -6.77 -5.04
CA GLN A 342 -57.06 -6.53 -6.37
C GLN A 342 -55.96 -6.54 -7.47
N PHE A 343 -54.76 -6.02 -7.14
CA PHE A 343 -53.64 -5.93 -8.07
C PHE A 343 -53.10 -7.32 -8.53
N LEU A 344 -53.42 -8.40 -7.84
CA LEU A 344 -53.09 -9.77 -8.23
C LEU A 344 -54.11 -10.40 -9.19
N LYS A 345 -55.25 -9.75 -9.44
CA LYS A 345 -56.27 -10.29 -10.33
C LYS A 345 -55.96 -9.96 -11.80
N ASN A 346 -56.39 -10.84 -12.70
CA ASN A 346 -56.11 -10.76 -14.14
C ASN A 346 -56.42 -9.38 -14.79
N PRO A 347 -57.51 -8.64 -14.45
CA PRO A 347 -57.76 -7.34 -15.03
C PRO A 347 -56.76 -6.24 -14.64
N SER A 348 -55.95 -6.48 -13.60
CA SER A 348 -54.94 -5.53 -13.10
C SER A 348 -53.53 -5.76 -13.67
N HIS A 349 -53.34 -6.79 -14.49
CA HIS A 349 -52.04 -7.11 -15.05
C HIS A 349 -51.69 -6.17 -16.21
N SER A 350 -50.45 -5.71 -16.21
CA SER A 350 -49.87 -4.90 -17.28
C SER A 350 -48.45 -5.33 -17.57
N TRP A 351 -48.01 -5.07 -18.77
CA TRP A 351 -46.62 -5.25 -19.18
C TRP A 351 -46.16 -4.11 -20.09
N SER A 352 -44.90 -3.83 -20.08
CA SER A 352 -44.26 -2.93 -21.03
C SER A 352 -42.87 -3.46 -21.39
N ALA A 353 -42.45 -3.25 -22.63
CA ALA A 353 -41.09 -3.55 -23.07
C ALA A 353 -40.69 -2.59 -24.19
N GLY A 354 -39.45 -2.11 -24.15
CA GLY A 354 -38.91 -1.24 -25.18
C GLY A 354 -37.55 -0.65 -24.83
N PRO A 355 -36.86 -0.08 -25.84
CA PRO A 355 -35.65 0.69 -25.60
C PRO A 355 -35.99 2.08 -25.01
N ALA A 356 -35.17 2.53 -24.07
CA ALA A 356 -35.15 3.90 -23.58
C ALA A 356 -33.81 4.54 -24.02
N LEU A 357 -33.89 5.69 -24.68
CA LEU A 357 -32.74 6.47 -25.13
C LEU A 357 -32.65 7.76 -24.33
N SER A 358 -31.48 8.05 -23.79
CA SER A 358 -31.15 9.31 -23.11
C SER A 358 -29.93 9.96 -23.78
N LEU A 359 -30.03 11.26 -24.13
CA LEU A 359 -28.92 12.02 -24.66
C LEU A 359 -28.91 13.41 -24.00
N PRO A 360 -27.82 13.80 -23.31
CA PRO A 360 -27.69 15.16 -22.79
C PRO A 360 -27.42 16.13 -23.95
N ILE A 361 -28.38 17.05 -24.24
CA ILE A 361 -28.25 18.06 -25.30
C ILE A 361 -27.65 19.36 -24.77
N LEU A 362 -28.07 19.79 -23.58
CA LEU A 362 -27.56 20.96 -22.90
C LEU A 362 -27.34 20.65 -21.41
N ASP A 363 -26.13 20.66 -20.99
CA ASP A 363 -25.72 20.26 -19.63
C ASP A 363 -24.95 21.33 -18.85
N GLY A 364 -24.86 22.55 -19.39
CA GLY A 364 -24.16 23.68 -18.78
C GLY A 364 -22.63 23.47 -18.66
N GLY A 365 -22.06 22.56 -19.43
CA GLY A 365 -20.62 22.24 -19.39
C GLY A 365 -20.22 21.15 -18.41
N ARG A 366 -21.18 20.49 -17.77
CA ARG A 366 -20.93 19.42 -16.77
C ARG A 366 -20.06 18.30 -17.33
N LEU A 367 -20.36 17.78 -18.51
CA LEU A 367 -19.59 16.68 -19.14
C LEU A 367 -18.15 17.08 -19.46
N ARG A 368 -17.94 18.31 -19.96
CA ARG A 368 -16.58 18.83 -20.20
C ARG A 368 -15.79 18.97 -18.89
N SER A 369 -16.44 19.45 -17.84
CA SER A 369 -15.81 19.55 -16.52
C SER A 369 -15.49 18.18 -15.94
N GLN A 370 -16.36 17.17 -16.12
CA GLN A 370 -16.10 15.79 -15.72
C GLN A 370 -14.92 15.17 -16.51
N LEU A 371 -14.87 15.39 -17.83
CA LEU A 371 -13.73 14.95 -18.63
C LEU A 371 -12.44 15.67 -18.22
N GLY A 372 -12.52 16.98 -17.89
CA GLY A 372 -11.39 17.75 -17.37
C GLY A 372 -10.87 17.17 -16.04
N ALA A 373 -11.77 16.84 -15.13
CA ALA A 373 -11.41 16.21 -13.87
C ALA A 373 -10.77 14.82 -14.07
N ALA A 374 -11.32 13.99 -14.98
CA ALA A 374 -10.74 12.70 -15.32
C ALA A 374 -9.35 12.82 -15.95
N SER A 375 -9.16 13.82 -16.85
CA SER A 375 -7.86 14.11 -17.47
C SER A 375 -6.82 14.57 -16.44
N ALA A 376 -7.21 15.46 -15.51
CA ALA A 376 -6.32 15.90 -14.43
C ALA A 376 -5.97 14.77 -13.47
N GLY A 377 -6.92 13.88 -13.15
CA GLY A 377 -6.66 12.69 -12.33
C GLY A 377 -5.71 11.69 -13.01
N TYR A 378 -5.77 11.59 -14.34
CA TYR A 378 -4.77 10.83 -15.10
C TYR A 378 -3.39 11.51 -15.04
N ASP A 379 -3.32 12.83 -15.22
CA ASP A 379 -2.07 13.58 -15.14
C ASP A 379 -1.40 13.41 -13.75
N GLU A 380 -2.18 13.49 -12.67
CA GLU A 380 -1.71 13.23 -11.31
C GLU A 380 -1.15 11.81 -11.16
N ALA A 381 -1.83 10.81 -11.70
CA ALA A 381 -1.36 9.41 -11.64
C ALA A 381 -0.06 9.20 -12.43
N VAL A 382 0.09 9.85 -13.60
CA VAL A 382 1.31 9.81 -14.42
C VAL A 382 2.48 10.44 -13.66
N GLU A 383 2.28 11.59 -13.03
CA GLU A 383 3.35 12.24 -12.26
C GLU A 383 3.69 11.42 -10.99
N GLY A 384 2.72 10.78 -10.36
CA GLY A 384 2.97 9.82 -9.28
C GLY A 384 3.82 8.63 -9.74
N TYR A 385 3.55 8.09 -10.92
CA TYR A 385 4.36 7.04 -11.53
C TYR A 385 5.78 7.54 -11.85
N ASN A 386 5.93 8.73 -12.45
CA ASN A 386 7.21 9.36 -12.73
C ASN A 386 8.04 9.51 -11.44
N GLN A 387 7.41 9.98 -10.37
CA GLN A 387 8.06 10.12 -9.07
C GLN A 387 8.51 8.78 -8.48
N SER A 388 7.70 7.72 -8.61
CA SER A 388 8.06 6.38 -8.10
C SER A 388 9.31 5.81 -8.81
N ILE A 389 9.44 6.02 -10.12
CA ILE A 389 10.64 5.60 -10.89
C ILE A 389 11.89 6.37 -10.46
N VAL A 390 11.79 7.69 -10.38
CA VAL A 390 12.93 8.53 -9.95
C VAL A 390 13.34 8.18 -8.52
N GLY A 391 12.36 7.98 -7.64
CA GLY A 391 12.57 7.53 -6.26
C GLY A 391 13.29 6.18 -6.20
N ALA A 392 12.86 5.22 -7.00
CA ALA A 392 13.45 3.88 -7.06
C ALA A 392 14.93 3.92 -7.48
N LEU A 393 15.27 4.68 -8.52
CA LEU A 393 16.66 4.85 -8.97
C LEU A 393 17.53 5.53 -7.92
N LYS A 394 16.98 6.57 -7.25
CA LYS A 394 17.67 7.24 -6.14
C LYS A 394 17.96 6.26 -5.01
N ASP A 395 16.95 5.49 -4.56
CA ASP A 395 17.10 4.56 -3.44
C ASP A 395 18.19 3.52 -3.72
N ILE A 396 18.22 2.95 -4.92
CA ILE A 396 19.24 1.99 -5.33
C ILE A 396 20.62 2.66 -5.36
N SER A 397 20.74 3.84 -5.97
CA SER A 397 22.00 4.59 -6.04
C SER A 397 22.55 4.88 -4.63
N ASP A 398 21.69 5.32 -3.71
CA ASP A 398 22.07 5.60 -2.33
C ASP A 398 22.60 4.35 -1.62
N GLN A 399 21.95 3.19 -1.78
CA GLN A 399 22.42 1.95 -1.16
C GLN A 399 23.74 1.45 -1.76
N VAL A 400 23.95 1.59 -3.07
CA VAL A 400 25.21 1.23 -3.70
C VAL A 400 26.38 2.10 -3.20
N ILE A 401 26.16 3.41 -3.07
CA ILE A 401 27.14 4.34 -2.51
C ILE A 401 27.45 3.95 -1.06
N ARG A 402 26.40 3.66 -0.27
CA ARG A 402 26.54 3.29 1.14
C ARG A 402 27.32 1.98 1.31
N ILE A 403 27.01 0.94 0.55
CA ILE A 403 27.71 -0.36 0.60
C ILE A 403 29.20 -0.19 0.29
N ARG A 404 29.55 0.60 -0.74
CA ARG A 404 30.97 0.88 -1.08
C ARG A 404 31.69 1.64 0.02
N SER A 405 31.04 2.68 0.55
CA SER A 405 31.60 3.46 1.66
C SER A 405 31.85 2.59 2.89
N LEU A 406 30.88 1.74 3.25
CA LEU A 406 30.97 0.84 4.38
C LEU A 406 32.05 -0.24 4.22
N ALA A 407 32.35 -0.67 2.98
CA ALA A 407 33.47 -1.58 2.73
C ALA A 407 34.81 -0.93 3.11
N THR A 408 35.06 0.31 2.66
CA THR A 408 36.28 1.06 3.02
C THR A 408 36.34 1.36 4.52
N GLN A 409 35.20 1.78 5.11
CA GLN A 409 35.12 2.05 6.55
C GLN A 409 35.41 0.81 7.40
N ALA A 410 35.02 -0.38 6.94
CA ALA A 410 35.29 -1.64 7.66
C ALA A 410 36.80 -1.92 7.73
N ASP A 411 37.53 -1.76 6.62
CA ASP A 411 38.98 -1.95 6.60
C ASP A 411 39.71 -0.92 7.51
N ASP A 412 39.24 0.33 7.54
CA ASP A 412 39.78 1.37 8.41
C ASP A 412 39.49 1.08 9.88
N ALA A 413 38.28 0.61 10.20
CA ALA A 413 37.89 0.27 11.57
C ALA A 413 38.66 -0.94 12.11
N ASP A 414 38.89 -1.97 11.29
CA ASP A 414 39.70 -3.13 11.69
C ASP A 414 41.14 -2.74 11.98
N ARG A 415 41.74 -1.84 11.18
CA ARG A 415 43.07 -1.27 11.44
C ARG A 415 43.08 -0.45 12.73
N SER A 416 42.02 0.34 12.98
CA SER A 416 41.86 1.13 14.20
C SER A 416 41.81 0.25 15.45
N VAL A 417 41.01 -0.82 15.45
CA VAL A 417 40.95 -1.78 16.58
C VAL A 417 42.30 -2.42 16.83
N ALA A 418 42.99 -2.87 15.77
CA ALA A 418 44.30 -3.48 15.92
C ALA A 418 45.33 -2.53 16.57
N ALA A 419 45.33 -1.25 16.14
CA ALA A 419 46.20 -0.23 16.72
C ALA A 419 45.83 0.13 18.17
N ALA A 420 44.54 0.32 18.45
CA ALA A 420 44.03 0.63 19.79
C ALA A 420 44.31 -0.50 20.77
N ARG A 421 44.13 -1.76 20.37
CA ARG A 421 44.44 -2.94 21.20
C ARG A 421 45.92 -2.98 21.57
N LYS A 422 46.80 -2.79 20.60
CA LYS A 422 48.23 -2.74 20.84
C LYS A 422 48.59 -1.61 21.81
N ASN A 423 48.00 -0.43 21.65
CA ASN A 423 48.23 0.72 22.55
C ASN A 423 47.76 0.39 23.98
N TYR A 424 46.57 -0.20 24.14
CA TYR A 424 46.06 -0.59 25.45
C TYR A 424 46.94 -1.63 26.13
N ASP A 425 47.39 -2.68 25.40
CA ASP A 425 48.26 -3.73 25.96
C ASP A 425 49.61 -3.15 26.43
N LEU A 426 50.20 -2.23 25.67
CA LEU A 426 51.45 -1.51 26.05
C LEU A 426 51.26 -0.61 27.25
N ALA A 427 50.18 0.18 27.30
CA ALA A 427 49.85 1.05 28.43
C ALA A 427 49.62 0.26 29.71
N ARG A 428 48.86 -0.84 29.64
CA ARG A 428 48.59 -1.73 30.78
C ARG A 428 49.87 -2.39 31.30
N GLU A 429 50.73 -2.88 30.40
CA GLU A 429 52.00 -3.49 30.79
C GLU A 429 52.98 -2.44 31.36
N GLY A 430 53.06 -1.23 30.81
CA GLY A 430 53.82 -0.13 31.33
C GLY A 430 53.37 0.27 32.73
N TYR A 431 52.08 0.38 32.97
CA TYR A 431 51.51 0.64 34.30
C TYR A 431 51.82 -0.46 35.30
N ARG A 432 51.70 -1.74 34.88
CA ARG A 432 52.06 -2.88 35.73
C ARG A 432 53.50 -2.85 36.18
N ARG A 433 54.41 -2.39 35.30
CA ARG A 433 55.85 -2.24 35.61
C ARG A 433 56.23 -0.95 36.30
N GLY A 434 55.30 -0.02 36.49
CA GLY A 434 55.56 1.30 37.06
C GLY A 434 56.24 2.29 36.10
N LEU A 435 56.20 2.05 34.79
CA LEU A 435 56.82 2.88 33.76
C LEU A 435 55.89 4.02 33.27
N THR A 436 54.58 3.91 33.56
CA THR A 436 53.57 4.90 33.20
C THR A 436 52.50 4.98 34.29
N ASP A 437 51.70 6.04 34.31
CA ASP A 437 50.59 6.24 35.22
C ASP A 437 49.29 5.59 34.73
N TYR A 438 48.26 5.55 35.59
CA TYR A 438 46.96 5.00 35.29
C TYR A 438 46.23 5.78 34.22
N LEU A 439 46.41 7.10 34.11
CA LEU A 439 45.71 7.92 33.12
C LEU A 439 45.97 7.44 31.68
N ASN A 440 47.21 7.02 31.37
CA ASN A 440 47.56 6.49 30.05
C ASN A 440 46.80 5.16 29.77
N VAL A 441 46.57 4.31 30.77
CA VAL A 441 45.79 3.10 30.63
C VAL A 441 44.33 3.41 30.34
N LEU A 442 43.75 4.38 31.09
CA LEU A 442 42.36 4.83 30.90
C LEU A 442 42.11 5.40 29.50
N ILE A 443 43.04 6.26 29.03
CA ILE A 443 42.97 6.84 27.68
C ILE A 443 43.00 5.72 26.62
N ALA A 444 43.95 4.78 26.73
CA ALA A 444 44.09 3.69 25.79
C ALA A 444 42.90 2.71 25.81
N GLN A 445 42.31 2.48 27.00
CA GLN A 445 41.11 1.65 27.16
C GLN A 445 39.90 2.30 26.47
N ASN A 446 39.68 3.59 26.69
CA ASN A 446 38.58 4.31 26.03
C ASN A 446 38.72 4.30 24.48
N GLN A 447 39.97 4.49 23.99
CA GLN A 447 40.24 4.37 22.55
C GLN A 447 39.92 2.96 22.00
N LEU A 448 40.26 1.90 22.75
CA LEU A 448 39.96 0.53 22.38
C LEU A 448 38.45 0.27 22.39
N LEU A 449 37.75 0.73 23.44
CA LEU A 449 36.29 0.59 23.53
C LEU A 449 35.60 1.23 22.31
N HIS A 450 35.90 2.49 22.01
CA HIS A 450 35.30 3.20 20.87
C HIS A 450 35.65 2.54 19.52
N ALA A 451 36.87 2.03 19.36
CA ALA A 451 37.25 1.31 18.14
C ALA A 451 36.46 0.00 17.96
N GLN A 452 36.27 -0.78 19.05
CA GLN A 452 35.48 -2.02 19.01
C GLN A 452 34.01 -1.77 18.74
N GLU A 453 33.41 -0.75 19.38
CA GLU A 453 32.04 -0.33 19.08
C GLU A 453 31.89 0.11 17.62
N GLY A 454 32.88 0.82 17.08
CA GLY A 454 32.91 1.25 15.69
C GLY A 454 32.85 0.07 14.71
N VAL A 455 33.65 -0.98 14.93
CA VAL A 455 33.59 -2.21 14.11
C VAL A 455 32.23 -2.87 14.21
N ALA A 456 31.66 -3.04 15.39
CA ALA A 456 30.35 -3.66 15.58
C ALA A 456 29.24 -2.88 14.84
N LYS A 457 29.26 -1.54 14.93
CA LYS A 457 28.30 -0.67 14.22
C LYS A 457 28.45 -0.77 12.71
N ILE A 458 29.67 -0.72 12.16
CA ILE A 458 29.91 -0.84 10.71
C ILE A 458 29.46 -2.21 10.20
N GLN A 459 29.69 -3.30 10.95
CA GLN A 459 29.21 -4.63 10.56
C GLN A 459 27.68 -4.69 10.49
N ALA A 460 26.98 -4.15 11.49
CA ALA A 460 25.52 -4.06 11.48
C ALA A 460 25.01 -3.17 10.33
N GLU A 461 25.65 -2.03 10.07
CA GLU A 461 25.30 -1.15 8.96
C GLU A 461 25.51 -1.82 7.59
N ARG A 462 26.54 -2.65 7.42
CA ARG A 462 26.74 -3.43 6.19
C ARG A 462 25.60 -4.41 5.96
N LEU A 463 25.17 -5.14 7.00
CA LEU A 463 24.01 -6.04 6.93
C LEU A 463 22.74 -5.25 6.60
N GLY A 464 22.52 -4.11 7.25
CA GLY A 464 21.36 -3.25 7.03
C GLY A 464 21.33 -2.62 5.63
N ALA A 465 22.49 -2.22 5.10
CA ALA A 465 22.61 -1.67 3.74
C ALA A 465 22.28 -2.74 2.68
N HIS A 466 22.66 -3.99 2.90
CA HIS A 466 22.26 -5.10 2.04
C HIS A 466 20.74 -5.31 2.05
N ALA A 467 20.10 -5.36 3.23
CA ALA A 467 18.65 -5.47 3.34
C ALA A 467 17.95 -4.31 2.61
N SER A 468 18.46 -3.08 2.79
CA SER A 468 17.92 -1.90 2.13
C SER A 468 18.10 -1.93 0.61
N LEU A 469 19.21 -2.47 0.10
CA LEU A 469 19.41 -2.66 -1.34
C LEU A 469 18.40 -3.67 -1.89
N VAL A 470 18.23 -4.81 -1.22
CA VAL A 470 17.26 -5.85 -1.65
C VAL A 470 15.84 -5.29 -1.68
N THR A 471 15.42 -4.54 -0.64
CA THR A 471 14.10 -3.90 -0.63
C THR A 471 13.97 -2.83 -1.72
N ALA A 472 15.02 -2.05 -1.98
CA ALA A 472 15.05 -1.07 -3.07
C ALA A 472 14.98 -1.70 -4.47
N LEU A 473 15.44 -2.95 -4.62
CA LEU A 473 15.31 -3.75 -5.83
C LEU A 473 13.94 -4.46 -5.95
N GLY A 474 13.06 -4.37 -4.94
CA GLY A 474 11.73 -4.97 -4.98
C GLY A 474 11.60 -6.34 -4.30
N GLY A 475 12.63 -6.83 -3.61
CA GLY A 475 12.55 -8.01 -2.74
C GLY A 475 12.21 -9.32 -3.45
N GLY A 476 12.67 -9.50 -4.71
CA GLY A 476 12.50 -10.77 -5.44
C GLY A 476 11.10 -11.01 -6.01
N LEU A 477 10.38 -9.96 -6.34
CA LEU A 477 9.13 -10.08 -7.07
C LEU A 477 9.41 -10.42 -8.54
N ASP A 478 9.23 -11.68 -8.87
CA ASP A 478 9.05 -12.17 -10.23
C ASP A 478 7.57 -12.55 -10.41
N ASP A 479 6.72 -11.58 -10.71
CA ASP A 479 5.37 -11.91 -11.17
C ASP A 479 5.06 -11.16 -12.47
N PRO A 480 5.48 -11.70 -13.63
CA PRO A 480 5.14 -11.16 -14.92
C PRO A 480 3.63 -11.22 -15.22
N ALA A 481 2.85 -11.97 -14.41
CA ALA A 481 1.40 -12.12 -14.60
C ALA A 481 0.56 -10.99 -13.98
N ASN A 482 1.11 -10.21 -13.05
CA ASN A 482 0.38 -9.15 -12.33
C ASN A 482 0.66 -7.72 -12.83
N GLY A 483 1.42 -7.55 -13.90
CA GLY A 483 1.59 -6.26 -14.58
C GLY A 483 0.92 -6.25 -15.96
N PRO A 484 0.39 -5.11 -16.46
CA PRO A 484 0.16 -4.97 -17.89
C PRO A 484 1.47 -5.34 -18.57
N GLN A 485 1.43 -6.23 -19.59
CA GLN A 485 2.64 -6.73 -20.23
C GLN A 485 3.56 -5.55 -20.56
N ALA A 486 4.86 -5.67 -20.30
CA ALA A 486 5.84 -4.59 -20.45
C ALA A 486 5.91 -3.99 -21.88
N ASN A 487 5.15 -4.56 -22.83
CA ASN A 487 4.99 -4.08 -24.22
C ASN A 487 3.72 -3.25 -24.44
N GLU A 488 2.82 -3.08 -23.47
CA GLU A 488 1.82 -2.02 -23.57
C GLU A 488 2.48 -0.70 -23.15
N THR A 489 3.19 -0.09 -24.10
CA THR A 489 3.53 1.33 -24.03
C THR A 489 2.29 2.08 -23.60
N LEU A 490 2.37 2.85 -22.48
CA LEU A 490 1.35 3.84 -22.11
C LEU A 490 0.89 4.52 -23.39
N PRO A 491 -0.43 4.61 -23.67
CA PRO A 491 -0.89 5.17 -24.92
C PRO A 491 -0.29 6.57 -25.08
N ALA A 492 0.69 6.67 -25.97
CA ALA A 492 1.22 7.94 -26.37
C ALA A 492 0.08 8.67 -27.09
N HIS A 493 -0.58 9.60 -26.42
CA HIS A 493 -1.53 10.50 -27.04
C HIS A 493 -0.79 11.45 -27.99
N GLY A 494 -0.27 10.86 -29.12
CA GLY A 494 0.34 11.56 -30.22
C GLY A 494 -0.72 12.03 -31.19
N LYS A 495 -0.79 13.35 -31.32
CA LYS A 495 -1.27 14.12 -32.48
C LYS A 495 -2.10 13.34 -33.52
N GLY A 496 -3.41 13.62 -33.57
CA GLY A 496 -4.34 13.03 -34.51
C GLY A 496 -3.82 13.00 -35.97
N LYS A 497 -3.67 11.77 -36.48
CA LYS A 497 -3.75 11.48 -37.90
C LYS A 497 -5.00 10.64 -38.11
N ALA A 498 -5.88 11.15 -38.95
CA ALA A 498 -7.08 10.48 -39.40
C ALA A 498 -6.74 9.06 -39.88
N ALA A 499 -7.31 8.04 -39.25
CA ALA A 499 -7.17 6.66 -39.68
C ALA A 499 -8.13 6.41 -40.83
N THR A 500 -7.59 6.17 -42.01
CA THR A 500 -8.28 5.53 -43.14
C THR A 500 -8.67 4.11 -42.73
N ALA A 501 -9.95 3.78 -42.90
CA ALA A 501 -10.51 2.46 -42.68
C ALA A 501 -9.84 1.43 -43.62
N GLY A 502 -9.11 0.50 -43.02
CA GLY A 502 -8.59 -0.69 -43.66
C GLY A 502 -9.22 -1.94 -43.00
N SER A 503 -10.10 -2.59 -43.76
CA SER A 503 -10.67 -3.90 -43.40
C SER A 503 -9.58 -4.95 -43.26
N ASN A 504 -9.46 -5.62 -42.10
CA ASN A 504 -8.72 -6.86 -42.01
C ASN A 504 -9.54 -7.90 -41.24
N THR A 505 -10.10 -8.82 -41.99
CA THR A 505 -10.71 -10.05 -41.53
C THR A 505 -9.61 -11.02 -41.12
N GLY A 506 -9.43 -11.24 -39.82
CA GLY A 506 -8.50 -12.23 -39.27
C GLY A 506 -9.23 -13.19 -38.34
N ALA A 507 -9.22 -14.46 -38.71
CA ALA A 507 -9.91 -15.59 -38.10
C ALA A 507 -9.51 -15.86 -36.65
N VAL A 508 -10.51 -16.18 -35.84
CA VAL A 508 -10.40 -16.75 -34.48
C VAL A 508 -10.01 -18.23 -34.59
N PRO A 509 -8.99 -18.74 -33.91
CA PRO A 509 -8.84 -20.18 -33.70
C PRO A 509 -9.64 -20.62 -32.47
N ALA A 510 -10.65 -21.46 -32.69
CA ALA A 510 -11.26 -22.27 -31.66
C ALA A 510 -10.32 -23.45 -31.34
N ASN A 511 -10.04 -23.67 -30.07
CA ASN A 511 -9.96 -24.95 -29.35
C ASN A 511 -9.01 -24.90 -28.15
N ALA A 512 -9.59 -24.97 -26.97
CA ALA A 512 -8.99 -25.71 -25.86
C ALA A 512 -10.14 -26.16 -24.92
N THR A 513 -10.69 -27.33 -25.22
CA THR A 513 -11.50 -28.11 -24.29
C THR A 513 -10.61 -28.67 -23.19
N ALA A 514 -10.69 -28.13 -21.98
CA ALA A 514 -10.12 -28.77 -20.81
C ALA A 514 -11.09 -29.81 -20.24
N LYS A 515 -10.63 -31.02 -20.25
CA LYS A 515 -11.23 -32.25 -19.76
C LYS A 515 -11.34 -32.21 -18.24
N VAL A 516 -12.57 -32.22 -17.72
CA VAL A 516 -12.81 -32.40 -16.27
C VAL A 516 -12.76 -33.92 -16.03
N GLU A 517 -11.77 -34.35 -15.31
CA GLU A 517 -11.64 -35.69 -14.79
C GLU A 517 -12.37 -35.79 -13.44
N SER A 518 -13.42 -36.59 -13.43
CA SER A 518 -14.20 -36.97 -12.26
C SER A 518 -13.43 -37.99 -11.41
N ALA A 519 -13.05 -37.62 -10.21
CA ALA A 519 -12.57 -38.55 -9.19
C ALA A 519 -13.66 -38.82 -8.16
N GLY A 520 -13.89 -40.13 -7.93
CA GLY A 520 -15.01 -40.76 -7.29
C GLY A 520 -15.23 -40.45 -5.82
N ARG A 521 -16.48 -40.62 -5.44
CA ARG A 521 -16.99 -40.78 -4.09
C ARG A 521 -16.45 -42.06 -3.44
N PRO A 522 -16.27 -42.07 -2.13
CA PRO A 522 -16.74 -43.21 -1.35
C PRO A 522 -17.78 -42.80 -0.30
N ASP A 523 -18.89 -43.53 -0.36
CA ASP A 523 -19.86 -43.72 0.71
C ASP A 523 -19.19 -44.26 1.97
N LYS A 524 -19.59 -43.74 3.14
CA LYS A 524 -20.03 -44.51 4.29
C LYS A 524 -20.56 -43.62 5.40
N ALA A 525 -21.81 -43.76 5.67
CA ALA A 525 -22.54 -43.29 6.83
C ALA A 525 -22.13 -44.03 8.11
N ALA A 526 -22.14 -43.34 9.23
CA ALA A 526 -22.46 -43.85 10.58
C ALA A 526 -22.48 -42.68 11.61
N PRO A 527 -23.10 -42.82 12.82
CA PRO A 527 -24.39 -42.20 13.06
C PRO A 527 -24.35 -41.11 14.16
N ALA A 528 -25.44 -40.38 14.24
CA ALA A 528 -25.75 -39.37 15.24
C ALA A 528 -25.72 -39.92 16.68
N THR A 529 -25.02 -39.23 17.58
CA THR A 529 -25.30 -39.32 19.01
C THR A 529 -25.85 -37.98 19.49
N ALA A 530 -27.11 -38.07 19.93
CA ALA A 530 -27.85 -37.06 20.63
C ALA A 530 -27.14 -36.68 21.94
N TYR A 531 -27.03 -35.39 22.22
CA TYR A 531 -26.80 -34.91 23.58
C TYR A 531 -27.90 -33.93 23.95
N THR A 532 -28.67 -34.37 24.94
CA THR A 532 -29.88 -33.79 25.51
C THR A 532 -29.58 -32.54 26.32
N ASP A 533 -30.40 -31.57 26.06
CA ASP A 533 -31.07 -30.57 26.90
C ASP A 533 -30.75 -30.57 28.40
N ARG A 534 -30.25 -29.42 28.89
CA ARG A 534 -30.45 -28.99 30.27
C ARG A 534 -30.51 -27.46 30.34
N ALA A 535 -31.70 -26.97 30.11
CA ALA A 535 -32.09 -25.63 30.54
C ALA A 535 -32.17 -25.57 32.06
N ARG A 536 -31.62 -24.53 32.71
CA ARG A 536 -32.23 -23.86 33.89
C ARG A 536 -31.52 -22.54 34.24
N ASN A 537 -32.27 -21.48 34.05
CA ASN A 537 -32.44 -20.33 34.95
C ASN A 537 -31.18 -19.63 35.52
N ALA A 538 -30.87 -18.45 34.98
CA ALA A 538 -30.48 -17.30 35.80
C ALA A 538 -31.00 -16.01 35.16
N ARG A 539 -31.90 -15.32 35.90
CA ARG A 539 -32.42 -13.99 35.57
C ARG A 539 -31.32 -12.93 35.77
N PRO A 540 -31.25 -11.88 34.92
CA PRO A 540 -30.38 -10.74 35.20
C PRO A 540 -31.05 -9.77 36.16
N SER A 541 -30.32 -9.37 37.18
CA SER A 541 -30.65 -8.26 38.09
C SER A 541 -30.56 -6.93 37.37
N ALA A 542 -31.63 -6.16 37.48
CA ALA A 542 -31.75 -4.77 37.04
C ALA A 542 -30.84 -3.85 37.86
N MET A 543 -29.99 -3.09 37.20
CA MET A 543 -29.26 -1.97 37.77
C MET A 543 -29.88 -0.66 37.27
N LYS A 544 -30.40 0.14 38.20
CA LYS A 544 -31.03 1.44 38.00
C LYS A 544 -30.05 2.48 37.46
N PRO A 545 -30.48 3.43 36.61
CA PRO A 545 -29.68 4.58 36.26
C PRO A 545 -29.79 5.70 37.30
N SER A 546 -28.68 6.40 37.53
CA SER A 546 -28.63 7.65 38.31
C SER A 546 -28.52 8.87 37.37
N PRO A 547 -29.02 10.05 37.75
CA PRO A 547 -29.47 11.05 36.79
C PRO A 547 -28.50 12.16 36.45
N ALA A 548 -28.69 12.65 35.27
CA ALA A 548 -28.57 14.00 34.69
C ALA A 548 -27.76 15.10 35.41
N ALA A 549 -26.88 15.72 34.63
CA ALA A 549 -26.73 17.17 34.64
C ALA A 549 -26.71 17.69 33.20
N ALA A 550 -27.73 18.52 32.92
CA ALA A 550 -27.92 19.27 31.70
C ALA A 550 -27.13 20.58 31.75
N SER A 551 -26.68 21.04 30.62
CA SER A 551 -26.56 22.42 30.10
C SER A 551 -25.47 22.40 29.02
N GLY A 552 -25.60 22.98 27.88
CA GLY A 552 -26.42 23.97 27.30
C GLY A 552 -25.88 24.22 25.89
N ALA A 553 -26.79 24.55 25.02
CA ALA A 553 -26.53 24.93 23.62
C ALA A 553 -25.73 26.23 23.52
N ASN A 554 -24.94 26.35 22.42
CA ASN A 554 -24.83 27.54 21.54
C ASN A 554 -23.88 27.17 20.36
N ALA A 555 -24.38 27.13 19.19
CA ALA A 555 -24.54 28.06 18.10
C ALA A 555 -23.31 28.92 17.76
N SER A 556 -22.88 28.73 16.51
CA SER A 556 -22.30 29.68 15.54
C SER A 556 -21.26 30.70 16.00
N ALA A 557 -20.11 30.68 15.31
CA ALA A 557 -19.62 31.90 14.63
C ALA A 557 -18.42 31.56 13.69
N MET A 558 -18.61 31.86 12.41
CA MET A 558 -17.56 32.23 11.46
C MET A 558 -16.79 33.46 11.97
N SER A 559 -15.46 33.45 11.78
CA SER A 559 -14.64 34.66 11.57
C SER A 559 -13.28 34.20 11.06
N ALA A 560 -12.96 34.37 9.77
CA ALA A 560 -12.33 35.58 9.21
C ALA A 560 -10.84 35.72 9.60
N VAL A 561 -10.06 35.40 8.63
CA VAL A 561 -8.73 35.86 8.20
C VAL A 561 -8.30 37.20 8.80
N THR A 562 -7.10 37.23 9.42
CA THR A 562 -6.26 38.43 9.39
C THR A 562 -4.78 38.01 9.22
N ALA A 563 -4.25 38.43 8.10
CA ALA A 563 -2.84 38.50 7.79
C ALA A 563 -2.20 39.55 8.68
N THR A 564 -1.02 39.24 9.26
CA THR A 564 -0.16 40.29 9.83
C THR A 564 1.27 40.09 9.34
N SER A 565 1.71 41.12 8.72
CA SER A 565 2.95 41.54 8.10
C SER A 565 4.25 41.22 8.85
N VAL A 566 5.25 40.92 8.02
CA VAL A 566 6.71 40.96 8.23
C VAL A 566 7.16 42.39 8.53
N PRO A 567 8.15 42.65 9.41
CA PRO A 567 9.03 43.78 9.25
C PRO A 567 10.42 43.36 8.75
N ALA A 568 10.88 44.17 7.82
CA ALA A 568 12.14 44.13 7.13
C ALA A 568 13.33 44.57 7.98
N ALA A 569 14.46 44.00 7.63
CA ALA A 569 15.80 44.53 7.52
C ALA A 569 16.27 45.72 8.44
N ALA A 570 17.35 45.48 9.16
CA ALA A 570 18.30 46.53 9.46
C ALA A 570 19.72 46.07 9.09
N ALA A 571 20.36 46.93 8.34
CA ALA A 571 21.64 46.79 7.68
C ALA A 571 22.84 46.83 8.63
N LEU A 572 23.95 46.27 8.14
CA LEU A 572 25.35 46.36 8.55
C LEU A 572 25.84 47.81 8.76
N PRO A 573 26.99 47.99 9.48
CA PRO A 573 28.10 48.56 8.77
C PRO A 573 29.42 47.78 8.87
N ALA A 574 30.15 47.83 7.77
CA ALA A 574 31.54 47.44 7.60
C ALA A 574 32.48 48.44 8.29
N LYS A 575 33.62 47.96 8.84
CA LYS A 575 34.92 48.67 8.94
C LYS A 575 36.00 47.59 8.96
N SER A 576 36.78 47.47 7.95
CA SER A 576 38.11 47.88 7.54
C SER A 576 39.17 47.95 8.67
N GLY A 577 40.28 47.20 8.42
CA GLY A 577 41.62 47.67 8.67
C GLY A 577 42.47 46.88 9.64
N SER A 578 43.41 46.24 9.11
CA SER A 578 44.83 45.96 9.33
C SER A 578 45.17 44.52 9.37
#